data_0a9b3ae6ae4a5161a14caa06b599b5c9
#
_entry.id   0a9b3ae6ae4a5161a14caa06b599b5c9
#
_cell.length_a   1.000
_cell.length_b   1.000
_cell.length_c   1.000
_cell.angle_alpha   90.00
_cell.angle_beta   90.00
_cell.angle_gamma   90.00
#
_symmetry.space_group_name_H-M   'P 1'
#
loop_
_entity.id
_entity.type
_entity.pdbx_description
1 polymer ?
#
loop_
_entity_poly.entity_id
_entity_poly.type
_entity_poly.pdbx_seq_one_letter_code
_entity_poly.pdbx_strand_id
1 'polypeptide(L)'
;AHLIVTTRFARDSAARYSQEPDFEYWGHRLEVFGLDLRHTPSVEAFCREISTKYQRLDFIINNACQTVRRPPEFYAHMMEAETAALRDTPEHVRKLLGSYEGLRSHDLLPEASAMQVAIKQGFPEVAGLTHAAELSQVPLLAEELLGQKHLFPEGRLDQDLQQVDLRGRNSWRLQMDEVPSVELLEVQLVNAIAPFLINARLKPLMLRTPAGTEMTRDKHIVNVSAVE
;
A
#
# COMPACT_ATOMS: atom_id res chain seq x y z
N ALA A 1 19.99 -1.46 -8.28
CA ALA A 1 18.62 -1.09 -8.65
C ALA A 1 18.01 -0.18 -7.58
N HIS A 2 17.08 0.68 -7.97
CA HIS A 2 16.21 1.42 -7.07
C HIS A 2 14.91 0.61 -6.91
N LEU A 3 14.42 0.47 -5.70
CA LEU A 3 13.21 -0.29 -5.38
C LEU A 3 12.14 0.65 -4.81
N ILE A 4 10.95 0.56 -5.35
CA ILE A 4 9.75 1.22 -4.82
C ILE A 4 8.82 0.13 -4.32
N VAL A 5 8.44 0.22 -3.06
CA VAL A 5 7.51 -0.71 -2.41
C VAL A 5 6.23 0.03 -2.05
N THR A 6 5.11 -0.59 -2.32
CA THR A 6 3.79 -0.08 -1.92
C THR A 6 3.18 -0.98 -0.86
N THR A 7 2.61 -0.38 0.17
CA THR A 7 1.94 -1.08 1.27
C THR A 7 0.88 -0.17 1.89
N ARG A 8 -0.12 -0.74 2.55
CA ARG A 8 -1.10 0.04 3.32
C ARG A 8 -0.47 0.68 4.57
N PHE A 9 0.54 0.03 5.15
CA PHE A 9 1.20 0.41 6.39
C PHE A 9 2.66 0.80 6.11
N ALA A 10 2.84 2.01 5.59
CA ALA A 10 4.14 2.46 5.09
C ALA A 10 5.17 2.67 6.20
N ARG A 11 4.76 3.23 7.35
CA ARG A 11 5.67 3.52 8.46
C ARG A 11 6.09 2.26 9.18
N ASP A 12 5.14 1.35 9.45
CA ASP A 12 5.43 0.03 10.03
C ASP A 12 6.39 -0.75 9.12
N SER A 13 6.12 -0.77 7.83
CA SER A 13 7.00 -1.45 6.86
C SER A 13 8.38 -0.82 6.78
N ALA A 14 8.48 0.51 6.75
CA ALA A 14 9.77 1.21 6.74
C ALA A 14 10.57 0.93 8.01
N ALA A 15 9.93 0.90 9.18
CA ALA A 15 10.57 0.57 10.43
C ALA A 15 11.11 -0.86 10.42
N ARG A 16 10.34 -1.84 9.92
CA ARG A 16 10.80 -3.23 9.78
C ARG A 16 11.95 -3.39 8.80
N TYR A 17 11.87 -2.79 7.62
CA TYR A 17 12.99 -2.79 6.67
C TYR A 17 14.28 -2.23 7.26
N SER A 18 14.18 -1.17 8.08
CA SER A 18 15.34 -0.56 8.71
C SER A 18 16.04 -1.42 9.76
N GLN A 19 15.40 -2.52 10.20
CA GLN A 19 15.94 -3.47 11.17
C GLN A 19 16.63 -4.66 10.52
N GLU A 20 16.58 -4.78 9.18
CA GLU A 20 17.25 -5.86 8.48
C GLU A 20 18.76 -5.77 8.65
N PRO A 21 19.47 -6.90 8.89
CA PRO A 21 20.89 -6.91 9.20
C PRO A 21 21.78 -6.27 8.13
N ASP A 22 21.35 -6.30 6.88
CA ASP A 22 22.08 -5.77 5.71
C ASP A 22 21.50 -4.45 5.19
N PHE A 23 20.61 -3.79 5.96
CA PHE A 23 19.92 -2.57 5.57
C PHE A 23 20.88 -1.46 5.09
N GLU A 24 22.05 -1.30 5.70
CA GLU A 24 23.02 -0.27 5.34
C GLU A 24 23.49 -0.37 3.87
N TYR A 25 23.49 -1.60 3.30
CA TYR A 25 23.93 -1.80 1.91
C TYR A 25 22.90 -1.42 0.86
N TRP A 26 21.61 -1.40 1.19
CA TRP A 26 20.55 -1.21 0.21
C TRP A 26 19.49 -0.18 0.59
N GLY A 27 19.36 0.19 1.86
CA GLY A 27 18.32 1.08 2.35
C GLY A 27 18.26 2.43 1.61
N HIS A 28 19.42 2.96 1.18
CA HIS A 28 19.50 4.18 0.37
C HIS A 28 18.86 4.09 -1.03
N ARG A 29 18.47 2.89 -1.46
CA ARG A 29 17.81 2.62 -2.75
C ARG A 29 16.35 2.20 -2.61
N LEU A 30 15.83 2.19 -1.38
CA LEU A 30 14.45 1.82 -1.08
C LEU A 30 13.61 3.06 -0.86
N GLU A 31 12.42 3.07 -1.43
CA GLU A 31 11.36 4.05 -1.17
C GLU A 31 10.05 3.31 -0.91
N VAL A 32 9.38 3.66 0.19
CA VAL A 32 8.14 3.03 0.64
C VAL A 32 6.98 4.01 0.51
N PHE A 33 5.91 3.59 -0.18
CA PHE A 33 4.70 4.38 -0.37
C PHE A 33 3.51 3.73 0.33
N GLY A 34 2.71 4.56 1.02
CA GLY A 34 1.41 4.15 1.52
C GLY A 34 0.39 4.09 0.39
N LEU A 35 -0.12 2.91 0.09
CA LEU A 35 -1.09 2.70 -0.99
C LEU A 35 -2.05 1.57 -0.63
N ASP A 36 -3.35 1.88 -0.63
CA ASP A 36 -4.40 0.88 -0.57
C ASP A 36 -4.89 0.59 -1.99
N LEU A 37 -4.67 -0.63 -2.46
CA LEU A 37 -5.05 -1.05 -3.82
C LEU A 37 -6.57 -1.12 -4.03
N ARG A 38 -7.36 -1.07 -2.96
CA ARG A 38 -8.83 -0.99 -3.04
C ARG A 38 -9.30 0.41 -3.43
N HIS A 39 -8.47 1.44 -3.23
CA HIS A 39 -8.80 2.82 -3.54
C HIS A 39 -8.19 3.24 -4.87
N THR A 40 -8.94 3.07 -5.94
CA THR A 40 -8.47 3.34 -7.31
C THR A 40 -8.00 4.78 -7.55
N PRO A 41 -8.57 5.84 -6.94
CA PRO A 41 -8.01 7.19 -7.06
C PRO A 41 -6.59 7.31 -6.53
N SER A 42 -6.26 6.64 -5.41
CA SER A 42 -4.88 6.61 -4.89
C SER A 42 -3.94 5.85 -5.82
N VAL A 43 -4.40 4.76 -6.44
CA VAL A 43 -3.61 4.02 -7.43
C VAL A 43 -3.28 4.90 -8.65
N GLU A 44 -4.26 5.65 -9.15
CA GLU A 44 -4.06 6.60 -10.25
C GLU A 44 -3.10 7.73 -9.87
N ALA A 45 -3.24 8.30 -8.66
CA ALA A 45 -2.36 9.34 -8.15
C ALA A 45 -0.92 8.84 -7.98
N PHE A 46 -0.74 7.66 -7.40
CA PHE A 46 0.56 6.99 -7.30
C PHE A 46 1.22 6.81 -8.67
N CYS A 47 0.49 6.32 -9.66
CA CYS A 47 1.03 6.14 -11.00
C CYS A 47 1.46 7.47 -11.65
N ARG A 48 0.72 8.56 -11.43
CA ARG A 48 1.11 9.90 -11.88
C ARG A 48 2.41 10.37 -11.21
N GLU A 49 2.50 10.24 -9.90
CA GLU A 49 3.69 10.59 -9.12
C GLU A 49 4.93 9.85 -9.63
N ILE A 50 4.84 8.52 -9.77
CA ILE A 50 5.95 7.69 -10.28
C ILE A 50 6.33 8.11 -11.72
N SER A 51 5.35 8.36 -12.57
CA SER A 51 5.61 8.76 -13.97
C SER A 51 6.26 10.13 -14.09
N THR A 52 6.03 11.03 -13.14
CA THR A 52 6.61 12.37 -13.09
C THR A 52 8.01 12.35 -12.47
N LYS A 53 8.17 11.62 -11.37
CA LYS A 53 9.41 11.58 -10.59
C LYS A 53 10.51 10.79 -11.27
N TYR A 54 10.19 9.68 -11.95
CA TYR A 54 11.18 8.77 -12.51
C TYR A 54 11.24 8.85 -14.02
N GLN A 55 12.46 8.66 -14.55
CA GLN A 55 12.72 8.67 -15.99
C GLN A 55 12.61 7.27 -16.61
N ARG A 56 12.62 6.22 -15.79
CA ARG A 56 12.70 4.85 -16.23
C ARG A 56 12.06 3.90 -15.22
N LEU A 57 11.41 2.85 -15.74
CA LEU A 57 10.94 1.70 -14.97
C LEU A 57 11.28 0.42 -15.72
N ASP A 58 11.87 -0.56 -15.05
CA ASP A 58 12.29 -1.82 -15.66
C ASP A 58 11.40 -2.99 -15.26
N PHE A 59 10.93 -2.99 -14.02
CA PHE A 59 10.15 -4.08 -13.44
C PHE A 59 8.90 -3.56 -12.76
N ILE A 60 7.79 -4.26 -12.94
CA ILE A 60 6.58 -4.16 -12.12
C ILE A 60 6.35 -5.56 -11.54
N ILE A 61 6.22 -5.67 -10.22
CA ILE A 61 5.92 -6.92 -9.54
C ILE A 61 4.60 -6.74 -8.78
N ASN A 62 3.52 -7.29 -9.33
CA ASN A 62 2.21 -7.34 -8.69
C ASN A 62 2.19 -8.53 -7.73
N ASN A 63 2.72 -8.32 -6.52
CA ASN A 63 2.83 -9.35 -5.49
C ASN A 63 1.65 -9.33 -4.50
N ALA A 64 0.96 -8.20 -4.36
CA ALA A 64 -0.16 -8.09 -3.44
C ALA A 64 -1.32 -8.98 -3.89
N CYS A 65 -1.81 -9.80 -2.98
CA CYS A 65 -2.94 -10.70 -3.20
C CYS A 65 -3.86 -10.67 -1.97
N GLN A 66 -5.15 -10.62 -2.20
CA GLN A 66 -6.16 -10.76 -1.16
C GLN A 66 -7.00 -12.02 -1.44
N THR A 67 -6.93 -12.98 -0.54
CA THR A 67 -7.73 -14.22 -0.61
C THR A 67 -8.77 -14.27 0.51
N VAL A 68 -8.54 -13.55 1.60
CA VAL A 68 -9.41 -13.45 2.77
C VAL A 68 -9.50 -12.01 3.19
N ARG A 69 -10.73 -11.54 3.48
CA ARG A 69 -10.90 -10.25 4.13
C ARG A 69 -10.49 -10.33 5.59
N ARG A 70 -9.54 -9.49 5.99
CA ARG A 70 -9.16 -9.28 7.39
C ARG A 70 -9.85 -8.00 7.87
N PRO A 71 -10.57 -8.05 9.00
CA PRO A 71 -11.22 -6.87 9.57
C PRO A 71 -10.20 -5.86 10.12
N PRO A 72 -10.61 -4.61 10.39
CA PRO A 72 -9.73 -3.57 10.92
C PRO A 72 -8.94 -4.00 12.17
N GLU A 73 -9.57 -4.69 13.11
CA GLU A 73 -8.93 -5.13 14.35
C GLU A 73 -7.73 -6.06 14.14
N PHE A 74 -7.69 -6.77 13.04
CA PHE A 74 -6.53 -7.61 12.68
C PHE A 74 -5.25 -6.78 12.51
N TYR A 75 -5.37 -5.53 12.05
CA TYR A 75 -4.28 -4.61 11.77
C TYR A 75 -4.08 -3.55 12.86
N ALA A 76 -4.84 -3.58 13.94
CA ALA A 76 -4.82 -2.54 14.98
C ALA A 76 -3.42 -2.29 15.56
N HIS A 77 -2.62 -3.34 15.72
CA HIS A 77 -1.24 -3.26 16.23
C HIS A 77 -0.28 -2.45 15.32
N MET A 78 -0.58 -2.34 14.02
CA MET A 78 0.24 -1.55 13.08
C MET A 78 -0.13 -0.06 13.14
N MET A 79 -1.34 0.28 13.60
CA MET A 79 -1.85 1.65 13.55
C MET A 79 -1.11 2.60 14.50
N GLU A 80 -0.51 2.10 15.55
CA GLU A 80 0.29 2.92 16.46
C GLU A 80 1.43 3.61 15.72
N ALA A 81 2.20 2.85 14.93
CA ALA A 81 3.27 3.40 14.11
C ALA A 81 2.75 4.34 13.01
N GLU A 82 1.63 3.99 12.40
CA GLU A 82 1.04 4.77 11.30
C GLU A 82 0.48 6.13 11.74
N THR A 83 -0.07 6.21 12.96
CA THR A 83 -0.66 7.44 13.51
C THR A 83 0.31 8.26 14.36
N ALA A 84 1.48 7.73 14.71
CA ALA A 84 2.51 8.45 15.44
C ALA A 84 2.93 9.74 14.70
N ALA A 85 3.35 10.76 15.44
CA ALA A 85 3.85 11.99 14.81
C ALA A 85 5.13 11.69 14.03
N LEU A 86 5.24 12.20 12.80
CA LEU A 86 6.40 11.95 11.93
C LEU A 86 7.73 12.41 12.57
N ARG A 87 7.68 13.44 13.42
CA ARG A 87 8.84 13.94 14.19
C ARG A 87 9.41 12.89 15.15
N ASP A 88 8.58 11.94 15.59
CA ASP A 88 8.95 10.89 16.54
C ASP A 88 9.51 9.65 15.83
N THR A 89 9.43 9.64 14.49
CA THR A 89 9.99 8.59 13.63
C THR A 89 11.49 8.80 13.45
N PRO A 90 12.35 7.77 13.67
CA PRO A 90 13.79 7.87 13.44
C PRO A 90 14.13 8.37 12.03
N GLU A 91 15.19 9.15 11.89
CA GLU A 91 15.55 9.82 10.62
C GLU A 91 15.78 8.79 9.48
N HIS A 92 16.46 7.68 9.77
CA HIS A 92 16.73 6.64 8.78
C HIS A 92 15.46 5.96 8.26
N VAL A 93 14.44 5.79 9.12
CA VAL A 93 13.11 5.29 8.73
C VAL A 93 12.36 6.33 7.89
N ARG A 94 12.39 7.58 8.35
CA ARG A 94 11.70 8.68 7.67
C ARG A 94 12.24 8.90 6.25
N LYS A 95 13.53 8.68 6.01
CA LYS A 95 14.14 8.75 4.67
C LYS A 95 13.57 7.74 3.68
N LEU A 96 13.07 6.60 4.15
CA LEU A 96 12.43 5.59 3.30
C LEU A 96 11.04 5.99 2.82
N LEU A 97 10.37 6.88 3.54
CA LEU A 97 9.00 7.29 3.24
C LEU A 97 8.90 8.29 2.08
N GLY A 98 10.06 8.77 1.60
CA GLY A 98 10.20 9.55 0.37
C GLY A 98 9.28 10.76 0.27
N SER A 99 8.90 11.12 -0.96
CA SER A 99 8.03 12.25 -1.27
C SER A 99 6.59 12.07 -0.77
N TYR A 100 6.14 10.83 -0.58
CA TYR A 100 4.79 10.55 -0.10
C TYR A 100 4.50 11.16 1.27
N GLU A 101 5.40 11.01 2.24
CA GLU A 101 5.23 11.62 3.57
C GLU A 101 5.39 13.15 3.54
N GLY A 102 6.16 13.68 2.61
CA GLY A 102 6.21 15.12 2.35
C GLY A 102 4.88 15.67 1.85
N LEU A 103 4.20 14.96 0.96
CA LEU A 103 2.85 15.29 0.50
C LEU A 103 1.82 15.16 1.63
N ARG A 104 1.94 14.13 2.44
CA ARG A 104 1.08 13.85 3.59
C ARG A 104 1.25 14.88 4.73
N SER A 105 2.44 15.39 4.98
CA SER A 105 2.69 16.38 6.05
C SER A 105 2.14 17.78 5.73
N HIS A 106 1.78 18.07 4.50
CA HIS A 106 0.96 19.23 4.16
C HIS A 106 -0.51 19.05 4.56
N ASP A 107 -0.93 17.82 4.88
CA ASP A 107 -2.29 17.43 5.21
C ASP A 107 -2.54 17.36 6.72
N LEU A 108 -2.19 18.40 7.44
CA LEU A 108 -2.75 18.68 8.78
C LEU A 108 -4.22 19.13 8.72
N LEU A 109 -4.81 19.11 7.51
CA LEU A 109 -6.20 19.45 7.27
C LEU A 109 -7.04 18.17 7.11
N PRO A 110 -8.31 18.17 7.56
CA PRO A 110 -9.24 17.08 7.29
C PRO A 110 -9.28 16.77 5.77
N GLU A 111 -9.36 15.49 5.40
CA GLU A 111 -9.24 15.01 4.00
C GLU A 111 -10.05 15.85 2.99
N ALA A 112 -11.31 16.21 3.32
CA ALA A 112 -12.14 17.04 2.46
C ALA A 112 -11.55 18.45 2.24
N SER A 113 -10.86 19.01 3.24
CA SER A 113 -10.26 20.34 3.15
C SER A 113 -8.93 20.31 2.40
N ALA A 114 -8.14 19.25 2.58
CA ALA A 114 -6.88 19.05 1.86
C ALA A 114 -7.12 18.89 0.36
N MET A 115 -8.12 18.09 -0.03
CA MET A 115 -8.50 17.92 -1.42
C MET A 115 -9.00 19.23 -2.04
N GLN A 116 -9.80 20.05 -1.32
CA GLN A 116 -10.26 21.35 -1.79
C GLN A 116 -9.13 22.36 -1.92
N VAL A 117 -8.16 22.36 -0.98
CA VAL A 117 -6.98 23.23 -1.02
C VAL A 117 -6.06 22.83 -2.17
N ALA A 118 -5.80 21.53 -2.37
CA ALA A 118 -5.00 21.01 -3.47
C ALA A 118 -5.60 21.40 -4.84
N ILE A 119 -6.92 21.26 -5.00
CA ILE A 119 -7.63 21.68 -6.22
C ILE A 119 -7.53 23.20 -6.43
N LYS A 120 -7.73 24.00 -5.36
CA LYS A 120 -7.66 25.47 -5.43
C LYS A 120 -6.25 26.00 -5.71
N GLN A 121 -5.23 25.30 -5.25
CA GLN A 121 -3.82 25.67 -5.45
C GLN A 121 -3.23 25.12 -6.76
N GLY A 122 -3.99 24.37 -7.54
CA GLY A 122 -3.54 23.83 -8.83
C GLY A 122 -2.53 22.68 -8.69
N PHE A 123 -2.59 21.91 -7.60
CA PHE A 123 -1.80 20.67 -7.41
C PHE A 123 -2.64 19.42 -7.74
N PRO A 124 -2.99 19.18 -9.02
CA PRO A 124 -3.77 18.00 -9.40
C PRO A 124 -3.04 16.67 -9.13
N GLU A 125 -1.71 16.73 -8.99
CA GLU A 125 -0.87 15.56 -8.74
C GLU A 125 -1.13 14.93 -7.36
N VAL A 126 -1.56 15.73 -6.38
CA VAL A 126 -1.84 15.27 -5.01
C VAL A 126 -3.29 14.77 -4.85
N ALA A 127 -4.16 15.14 -5.80
CA ALA A 127 -5.55 14.71 -5.76
C ALA A 127 -5.65 13.18 -5.87
N GLY A 128 -6.30 12.57 -4.90
CA GLY A 128 -6.50 11.11 -4.83
C GLY A 128 -5.51 10.36 -3.93
N LEU A 129 -4.45 11.00 -3.41
CA LEU A 129 -3.62 10.42 -2.36
C LEU A 129 -4.37 10.51 -1.02
N THR A 130 -4.43 9.41 -0.30
CA THR A 130 -5.10 9.30 1.00
C THR A 130 -4.20 8.62 2.02
N HIS A 131 -4.58 8.70 3.29
CA HIS A 131 -3.95 7.94 4.37
C HIS A 131 -4.33 6.46 4.25
N ALA A 132 -3.52 5.70 3.52
CA ALA A 132 -3.82 4.30 3.16
C ALA A 132 -4.10 3.42 4.38
N ALA A 133 -3.34 3.59 5.46
CA ALA A 133 -3.53 2.84 6.70
C ALA A 133 -4.90 3.14 7.32
N GLU A 134 -5.24 4.42 7.52
CA GLU A 134 -6.51 4.85 8.10
C GLU A 134 -7.70 4.44 7.23
N LEU A 135 -7.58 4.60 5.90
CA LEU A 135 -8.59 4.15 4.95
C LEU A 135 -8.85 2.64 5.09
N SER A 136 -7.79 1.86 5.32
CA SER A 136 -7.91 0.42 5.48
C SER A 136 -8.62 -0.01 6.77
N GLN A 137 -8.76 0.91 7.74
CA GLN A 137 -9.41 0.68 9.03
C GLN A 137 -10.90 1.06 9.05
N VAL A 138 -11.46 1.51 7.92
CA VAL A 138 -12.90 1.80 7.83
C VAL A 138 -13.70 0.49 7.87
N PRO A 139 -14.57 0.28 8.89
CA PRO A 139 -15.43 -0.89 8.93
C PRO A 139 -16.44 -0.85 7.78
N LEU A 140 -16.57 -1.95 7.05
CA LEU A 140 -17.49 -2.08 5.91
C LEU A 140 -18.56 -3.14 6.13
N LEU A 141 -18.39 -4.00 7.12
CA LEU A 141 -19.33 -5.06 7.48
C LEU A 141 -19.86 -4.82 8.90
N ALA A 142 -21.13 -5.17 9.12
CA ALA A 142 -21.78 -4.95 10.42
C ALA A 142 -21.06 -5.68 11.58
N GLU A 143 -20.52 -6.86 11.33
CA GLU A 143 -19.74 -7.60 12.32
C GLU A 143 -18.44 -6.90 12.74
N GLU A 144 -17.85 -6.10 11.88
CA GLU A 144 -16.63 -5.33 12.17
C GLU A 144 -16.88 -4.19 13.17
N LEU A 145 -18.15 -3.81 13.37
CA LEU A 145 -18.55 -2.82 14.37
C LEU A 145 -18.70 -3.41 15.78
N LEU A 146 -18.67 -4.74 15.92
CA LEU A 146 -18.93 -5.43 17.18
C LEU A 146 -17.72 -5.58 18.12
N GLY A 147 -16.56 -5.03 17.74
CA GLY A 147 -15.36 -5.04 18.58
C GLY A 147 -14.79 -6.42 18.84
N GLN A 148 -14.21 -7.04 17.82
CA GLN A 148 -13.73 -8.43 17.83
C GLN A 148 -12.24 -8.57 18.24
N LYS A 149 -11.67 -7.62 19.00
CA LYS A 149 -10.25 -7.63 19.40
C LYS A 149 -9.78 -8.93 20.05
N HIS A 150 -10.66 -9.64 20.78
CA HIS A 150 -10.34 -10.91 21.41
C HIS A 150 -10.03 -12.03 20.41
N LEU A 151 -10.45 -11.89 19.14
CA LEU A 151 -10.15 -12.84 18.07
C LEU A 151 -8.77 -12.58 17.40
N PHE A 152 -8.16 -11.45 17.71
CA PHE A 152 -6.87 -11.00 17.17
C PHE A 152 -5.93 -10.63 18.32
N PRO A 153 -5.44 -11.62 19.12
CA PRO A 153 -4.62 -11.35 20.29
C PRO A 153 -3.31 -10.68 19.91
N GLU A 154 -3.09 -9.47 20.40
CA GLU A 154 -1.92 -8.66 20.11
C GLU A 154 -0.61 -9.38 20.45
N GLY A 155 0.39 -9.22 19.59
CA GLY A 155 1.72 -9.82 19.75
C GLY A 155 1.76 -11.35 19.54
N ARG A 156 0.64 -11.97 19.19
CA ARG A 156 0.58 -13.39 18.89
C ARG A 156 0.62 -13.62 17.38
N LEU A 157 1.75 -14.17 16.91
CA LEU A 157 1.99 -14.43 15.50
C LEU A 157 1.85 -15.92 15.20
N ASP A 158 1.45 -16.23 13.97
CA ASP A 158 1.44 -17.59 13.43
C ASP A 158 2.85 -18.00 12.91
N GLN A 159 2.94 -19.17 12.28
CA GLN A 159 4.20 -19.67 11.73
C GLN A 159 4.77 -18.81 10.59
N ASP A 160 3.92 -18.01 9.94
CA ASP A 160 4.28 -17.10 8.85
C ASP A 160 4.52 -15.66 9.36
N LEU A 161 4.66 -15.50 10.68
CA LEU A 161 4.85 -14.23 11.37
C LEU A 161 3.72 -13.22 11.13
N GLN A 162 2.51 -13.72 10.88
CA GLN A 162 1.31 -12.91 10.74
C GLN A 162 0.49 -12.93 12.04
N GLN A 163 -0.29 -11.87 12.26
CA GLN A 163 -1.24 -11.81 13.38
C GLN A 163 -2.16 -13.02 13.37
N VAL A 164 -2.27 -13.72 14.50
CA VAL A 164 -3.18 -14.87 14.66
C VAL A 164 -4.63 -14.41 14.49
N ASP A 165 -5.38 -15.18 13.72
CA ASP A 165 -6.82 -15.01 13.48
C ASP A 165 -7.58 -16.19 14.10
N LEU A 166 -8.25 -15.93 15.23
CA LEU A 166 -8.99 -16.95 15.98
C LEU A 166 -10.47 -17.08 15.55
N ARG A 167 -10.87 -16.43 14.45
CA ARG A 167 -12.24 -16.59 13.94
C ARG A 167 -12.50 -18.04 13.56
N GLY A 168 -13.65 -18.57 13.98
CA GLY A 168 -14.04 -19.95 13.68
C GLY A 168 -14.32 -20.21 12.19
N ARG A 169 -14.73 -19.15 11.46
CA ARG A 169 -14.97 -19.16 10.01
C ARG A 169 -14.37 -17.90 9.39
N ASN A 170 -13.79 -18.05 8.24
CA ASN A 170 -13.31 -16.99 7.37
C ASN A 170 -13.65 -17.33 5.92
N SER A 171 -13.31 -16.48 4.98
CA SER A 171 -13.65 -16.60 3.56
C SER A 171 -13.22 -17.91 2.91
N TRP A 172 -12.21 -18.60 3.44
CA TRP A 172 -11.81 -19.93 2.97
C TRP A 172 -12.83 -21.03 3.25
N ARG A 173 -13.76 -20.78 4.18
CA ARG A 173 -14.78 -21.73 4.63
C ARG A 173 -16.20 -21.26 4.40
N LEU A 174 -16.39 -20.07 3.85
CA LEU A 174 -17.69 -19.55 3.49
C LEU A 174 -18.21 -20.24 2.22
N GLN A 175 -19.50 -20.52 2.20
CA GLN A 175 -20.18 -20.93 0.99
C GLN A 175 -20.45 -19.72 0.10
N MET A 176 -20.75 -19.92 -1.17
CA MET A 176 -20.89 -18.87 -2.16
C MET A 176 -21.96 -17.82 -1.77
N ASP A 177 -23.05 -18.25 -1.16
CA ASP A 177 -24.16 -17.39 -0.71
C ASP A 177 -23.86 -16.68 0.62
N GLU A 178 -22.80 -17.06 1.31
CA GLU A 178 -22.34 -16.44 2.56
C GLU A 178 -21.28 -15.36 2.35
N VAL A 179 -20.65 -15.31 1.17
CA VAL A 179 -19.60 -14.34 0.87
C VAL A 179 -20.19 -12.93 0.73
N PRO A 180 -19.78 -11.95 1.57
CA PRO A 180 -20.25 -10.58 1.43
C PRO A 180 -19.81 -9.98 0.08
N SER A 181 -20.71 -9.23 -0.57
CA SER A 181 -20.37 -8.54 -1.83
C SER A 181 -19.18 -7.57 -1.69
N VAL A 182 -19.02 -6.97 -0.51
CA VAL A 182 -17.86 -6.13 -0.18
C VAL A 182 -16.56 -6.91 -0.34
N GLU A 183 -16.49 -8.12 0.19
CA GLU A 183 -15.30 -8.97 0.08
C GLU A 183 -15.02 -9.37 -1.36
N LEU A 184 -16.04 -9.77 -2.11
CA LEU A 184 -15.90 -10.07 -3.53
C LEU A 184 -15.32 -8.89 -4.30
N LEU A 185 -15.85 -7.68 -4.06
CA LEU A 185 -15.36 -6.47 -4.73
C LEU A 185 -13.93 -6.13 -4.33
N GLU A 186 -13.55 -6.26 -3.05
CA GLU A 186 -12.17 -6.03 -2.61
C GLU A 186 -11.18 -6.99 -3.26
N VAL A 187 -11.53 -8.27 -3.35
CA VAL A 187 -10.70 -9.28 -4.04
C VAL A 187 -10.46 -8.87 -5.49
N GLN A 188 -11.50 -8.44 -6.21
CA GLN A 188 -11.35 -7.97 -7.59
C GLN A 188 -10.51 -6.69 -7.68
N LEU A 189 -10.70 -5.75 -6.77
CA LEU A 189 -9.93 -4.50 -6.74
C LEU A 189 -8.44 -4.78 -6.54
N VAL A 190 -8.09 -5.61 -5.57
CA VAL A 190 -6.68 -5.90 -5.23
C VAL A 190 -6.01 -6.80 -6.27
N ASN A 191 -6.69 -7.88 -6.68
CA ASN A 191 -6.05 -8.93 -7.47
C ASN A 191 -6.11 -8.70 -8.99
N ALA A 192 -7.04 -7.88 -9.47
CA ALA A 192 -7.23 -7.68 -10.90
C ALA A 192 -7.20 -6.21 -11.32
N ILE A 193 -8.01 -5.36 -10.69
CA ILE A 193 -8.21 -3.97 -11.14
C ILE A 193 -6.98 -3.12 -10.87
N ALA A 194 -6.41 -3.17 -9.67
CA ALA A 194 -5.22 -2.39 -9.34
C ALA A 194 -4.00 -2.81 -10.17
N PRO A 195 -3.66 -4.10 -10.33
CA PRO A 195 -2.61 -4.53 -11.26
C PRO A 195 -2.83 -4.06 -12.69
N PHE A 196 -4.06 -4.13 -13.19
CA PHE A 196 -4.40 -3.61 -14.52
C PHE A 196 -4.10 -2.10 -14.62
N LEU A 197 -4.57 -1.31 -13.66
CA LEU A 197 -4.35 0.14 -13.64
C LEU A 197 -2.86 0.49 -13.57
N ILE A 198 -2.11 -0.13 -12.65
CA ILE A 198 -0.67 0.08 -12.48
C ILE A 198 0.06 -0.23 -13.79
N ASN A 199 -0.18 -1.41 -14.36
CA ASN A 199 0.45 -1.83 -15.60
C ASN A 199 0.11 -0.87 -16.77
N ALA A 200 -1.16 -0.49 -16.91
CA ALA A 200 -1.60 0.39 -17.99
C ALA A 200 -1.02 1.81 -17.85
N ARG A 201 -1.03 2.38 -16.64
CA ARG A 201 -0.57 3.75 -16.40
C ARG A 201 0.94 3.89 -16.41
N LEU A 202 1.67 2.87 -15.96
CA LEU A 202 3.14 2.88 -15.93
C LEU A 202 3.78 2.34 -17.22
N LYS A 203 3.02 1.76 -18.14
CA LYS A 203 3.53 1.31 -19.44
C LYS A 203 4.32 2.41 -20.18
N PRO A 204 3.85 3.66 -20.30
CA PRO A 204 4.62 4.70 -20.97
C PRO A 204 5.99 4.95 -20.32
N LEU A 205 6.09 4.87 -18.99
CA LEU A 205 7.36 5.00 -18.27
C LEU A 205 8.30 3.81 -18.54
N MET A 206 7.76 2.59 -18.64
CA MET A 206 8.53 1.40 -19.00
C MET A 206 9.07 1.50 -20.43
N LEU A 207 8.35 2.13 -21.34
CA LEU A 207 8.74 2.28 -22.75
C LEU A 207 9.71 3.45 -22.97
N ARG A 208 9.95 4.32 -21.96
CA ARG A 208 10.93 5.41 -22.09
C ARG A 208 12.34 4.83 -22.23
N THR A 209 13.06 5.33 -23.21
CA THR A 209 14.50 5.09 -23.36
C THR A 209 15.21 6.38 -22.98
N PRO A 210 15.96 6.42 -21.87
CA PRO A 210 16.73 7.61 -21.51
C PRO A 210 17.74 7.95 -22.62
N ALA A 211 17.88 9.24 -22.94
CA ALA A 211 18.84 9.71 -23.92
C ALA A 211 20.27 9.23 -23.54
N GLY A 212 21.01 8.72 -24.53
CA GLY A 212 22.38 8.23 -24.33
C GLY A 212 22.50 6.78 -23.85
N THR A 213 21.40 6.03 -23.78
CA THR A 213 21.44 4.62 -23.43
C THR A 213 21.34 3.77 -24.70
N GLU A 214 22.45 3.16 -25.15
CA GLU A 214 22.46 2.23 -26.30
C GLU A 214 21.84 0.85 -26.02
N MET A 215 21.55 0.54 -24.76
CA MET A 215 20.99 -0.76 -24.37
C MET A 215 19.49 -0.67 -24.13
N THR A 216 18.71 -1.24 -25.03
CA THR A 216 17.35 -1.73 -24.73
C THR A 216 17.46 -2.86 -23.71
N ARG A 217 17.19 -2.56 -22.43
CA ARG A 217 17.04 -3.63 -21.44
C ARG A 217 15.62 -4.15 -21.51
N ASP A 218 15.49 -5.45 -21.34
CA ASP A 218 14.18 -6.09 -21.23
C ASP A 218 13.37 -5.47 -20.08
N LYS A 219 12.08 -5.38 -20.29
CA LYS A 219 11.10 -4.88 -19.33
C LYS A 219 10.18 -6.01 -18.91
N HIS A 220 9.95 -6.14 -17.62
CA HIS A 220 9.21 -7.26 -17.09
C HIS A 220 8.03 -6.81 -16.23
N ILE A 221 6.89 -7.45 -16.45
CA ILE A 221 5.74 -7.37 -15.56
C ILE A 221 5.53 -8.77 -15.00
N VAL A 222 5.62 -8.90 -13.69
CA VAL A 222 5.43 -10.15 -12.97
C VAL A 222 4.13 -10.07 -12.18
N ASN A 223 3.23 -11.03 -12.41
CA ASN A 223 2.04 -11.21 -11.58
C ASN A 223 2.28 -12.46 -10.73
N VAL A 224 2.33 -12.27 -9.43
CA VAL A 224 2.45 -13.38 -8.48
C VAL A 224 1.06 -13.95 -8.25
N SER A 225 0.93 -15.27 -8.44
CA SER A 225 -0.31 -16.00 -8.18
C SER A 225 -0.02 -17.21 -7.31
N ALA A 226 -1.01 -17.64 -6.52
CA ALA A 226 -0.95 -18.91 -5.84
C ALA A 226 -1.37 -20.03 -6.81
N VAL A 227 -0.67 -21.15 -6.74
CA VAL A 227 -1.11 -22.42 -7.34
C VAL A 227 -1.63 -23.26 -6.17
N GLU A 228 -2.92 -23.51 -6.15
CA GLU A 228 -3.58 -24.41 -5.21
C GLU A 228 -3.86 -25.76 -5.87
#